data_bbe6f31a388ed82be546e018238b9f4d
#
_entry.id   bbe6f31a388ed82be546e018238b9f4d
#
_cell.length_a   1.000
_cell.length_b   1.000
_cell.length_c   1.000
_cell.angle_alpha   90.00
_cell.angle_beta   90.00
_cell.angle_gamma   90.00
#
_symmetry.space_group_name_H-M   'P 1'
#
loop_
_entity.id
_entity.type
_entity.pdbx_description
1 polymer ?
#
loop_
_entity_poly.entity_id
_entity_poly.type
_entity_poly.pdbx_seq_one_letter_code
_entity_poly.pdbx_strand_id
1 'polypeptide(L)'
;MTDAPAPTRRFERSPALSRVIIPAARALARGYFRVRVEHADRIPADRPVIYVGKHPRTFLYLETVILGLVTFWDSGRPPFRVLEKSNTSIHRTPLLGWMRRNVNAVPATEDAALDALAHGESLLIFPGGTRELYGPPDELRWERRTGFARLAIRAGVPLQPFAIAGADRQHPWRVAPGGVSVWLPPVPLPVRLTYRFGQPLMPSPDEDAERFAARAESATSALLAGGD
;
A
#
# COMPACT_ATOMS: atom_id res chain seq x y z
N MET A 1 29.02 11.27 15.36
CA MET A 1 27.75 12.02 15.56
C MET A 1 26.80 11.52 14.50
N THR A 2 25.94 10.55 14.83
CA THR A 2 24.86 10.09 13.95
C THR A 2 23.77 11.14 14.04
N ASP A 3 23.57 11.86 12.93
CA ASP A 3 22.44 12.78 12.78
C ASP A 3 21.15 12.00 13.09
N ALA A 4 20.44 12.41 14.13
CA ALA A 4 19.12 11.88 14.43
C ALA A 4 18.22 12.13 13.22
N PRO A 5 17.50 11.14 12.70
CA PRO A 5 16.61 11.34 11.57
C PRO A 5 15.63 12.46 11.91
N ALA A 6 15.47 13.41 10.98
CA ALA A 6 14.52 14.50 11.14
C ALA A 6 13.12 13.91 11.39
N PRO A 7 12.32 14.48 12.34
CA PRO A 7 11.00 13.97 12.65
C PRO A 7 10.14 13.90 11.39
N THR A 8 9.42 12.82 11.20
CA THR A 8 8.52 12.65 10.06
C THR A 8 7.40 13.67 10.15
N ARG A 9 7.19 14.45 9.06
CA ARG A 9 6.04 15.36 9.01
C ARG A 9 4.75 14.57 9.18
N ARG A 10 3.80 15.06 9.97
CA ARG A 10 2.47 14.48 10.10
C ARG A 10 1.74 14.43 8.75
N PHE A 11 0.76 13.54 8.63
CA PHE A 11 -0.11 13.48 7.46
C PHE A 11 -0.77 14.85 7.23
N GLU A 12 -0.51 15.45 6.10
CA GLU A 12 -1.11 16.73 5.70
C GLU A 12 -2.02 16.53 4.50
N ARG A 13 -3.25 17.04 4.61
CA ARG A 13 -4.16 17.15 3.47
C ARG A 13 -3.75 18.35 2.62
N SER A 14 -2.86 18.14 1.66
CA SER A 14 -2.49 19.24 0.76
C SER A 14 -3.70 19.75 -0.04
N PRO A 15 -3.75 21.06 -0.40
CA PRO A 15 -4.80 21.58 -1.26
C PRO A 15 -4.91 20.84 -2.61
N ALA A 16 -3.78 20.46 -3.21
CA ALA A 16 -3.75 19.68 -4.44
C ALA A 16 -4.37 18.29 -4.26
N LEU A 17 -4.04 17.62 -3.14
CA LEU A 17 -4.64 16.32 -2.82
C LEU A 17 -6.16 16.44 -2.66
N SER A 18 -6.64 17.41 -1.89
CA SER A 18 -8.06 17.56 -1.56
C SER A 18 -8.90 18.06 -2.73
N ARG A 19 -8.39 19.04 -3.52
CA ARG A 19 -9.17 19.73 -4.56
C ARG A 19 -9.06 19.12 -5.94
N VAL A 20 -7.97 18.38 -6.23
CA VAL A 20 -7.70 17.85 -7.57
C VAL A 20 -7.59 16.33 -7.55
N ILE A 21 -6.65 15.78 -6.78
CA ILE A 21 -6.33 14.33 -6.85
C ILE A 21 -7.52 13.49 -6.38
N ILE A 22 -8.11 13.82 -5.25
CA ILE A 22 -9.21 13.02 -4.68
C ILE A 22 -10.49 13.05 -5.53
N PRO A 23 -10.98 14.21 -6.02
CA PRO A 23 -12.13 14.22 -6.94
C PRO A 23 -11.86 13.45 -8.24
N ALA A 24 -10.67 13.61 -8.84
CA ALA A 24 -10.27 12.86 -10.03
C ALA A 24 -10.22 11.35 -9.77
N ALA A 25 -9.61 10.94 -8.66
CA ALA A 25 -9.55 9.53 -8.26
C ALA A 25 -10.95 8.94 -8.00
N ARG A 26 -11.87 9.70 -7.39
CA ARG A 26 -13.27 9.27 -7.23
C ARG A 26 -13.97 9.05 -8.56
N ALA A 27 -13.81 9.97 -9.51
CA ALA A 27 -14.40 9.85 -10.84
C ALA A 27 -13.84 8.60 -11.56
N LEU A 28 -12.53 8.39 -11.52
CA LEU A 28 -11.87 7.21 -12.08
C LEU A 28 -12.30 5.91 -11.37
N ALA A 29 -12.36 5.92 -10.05
CA ALA A 29 -12.79 4.76 -9.28
C ALA A 29 -14.22 4.32 -9.63
N ARG A 30 -15.15 5.28 -9.76
CA ARG A 30 -16.57 5.00 -10.05
C ARG A 30 -16.81 4.66 -11.53
N GLY A 31 -16.34 5.51 -12.43
CA GLY A 31 -16.65 5.43 -13.86
C GLY A 31 -15.70 4.52 -14.63
N TYR A 32 -14.40 4.70 -14.46
CA TYR A 32 -13.38 4.02 -15.26
C TYR A 32 -13.07 2.61 -14.75
N PHE A 33 -12.73 2.48 -13.45
CA PHE A 33 -12.36 1.20 -12.84
C PHE A 33 -13.54 0.46 -12.21
N ARG A 34 -14.69 1.11 -12.05
CA ARG A 34 -15.90 0.50 -11.47
C ARG A 34 -15.54 -0.26 -10.19
N VAL A 35 -14.84 0.43 -9.28
CA VAL A 35 -14.28 -0.12 -8.06
C VAL A 35 -15.37 -0.77 -7.21
N ARG A 36 -15.10 -1.99 -6.75
CA ARG A 36 -15.84 -2.69 -5.71
C ARG A 36 -15.00 -2.75 -4.45
N VAL A 37 -15.66 -2.72 -3.32
CA VAL A 37 -15.02 -2.88 -2.00
C VAL A 37 -15.73 -4.01 -1.27
N GLU A 38 -14.97 -4.98 -0.82
CA GLU A 38 -15.44 -6.15 -0.09
C GLU A 38 -14.82 -6.11 1.31
N HIS A 39 -15.68 -6.26 2.33
CA HIS A 39 -15.27 -6.36 3.74
C HIS A 39 -14.52 -5.14 4.32
N ALA A 40 -14.87 -3.92 3.91
CA ALA A 40 -14.31 -2.70 4.49
C ALA A 40 -14.69 -2.51 5.98
N ASP A 41 -15.73 -3.16 6.43
CA ASP A 41 -16.16 -3.24 7.83
C ASP A 41 -15.14 -3.93 8.74
N ARG A 42 -14.30 -4.80 8.19
CA ARG A 42 -13.20 -5.47 8.92
C ARG A 42 -12.05 -4.54 9.29
N ILE A 43 -11.94 -3.37 8.66
CA ILE A 43 -10.86 -2.41 8.95
C ILE A 43 -11.16 -1.73 10.28
N PRO A 44 -10.27 -1.77 11.29
CA PRO A 44 -10.43 -1.04 12.54
C PRO A 44 -10.69 0.45 12.31
N ALA A 45 -11.66 1.01 13.01
CA ALA A 45 -12.06 2.41 12.83
C ALA A 45 -11.36 3.36 13.81
N ASP A 46 -10.90 2.84 14.94
CA ASP A 46 -10.49 3.58 16.14
C ASP A 46 -8.97 3.59 16.37
N ARG A 47 -8.22 2.82 15.59
CA ARG A 47 -6.77 2.65 15.78
C ARG A 47 -6.01 2.54 14.48
N PRO A 48 -4.70 2.89 14.45
CA PRO A 48 -3.87 2.66 13.28
C PRO A 48 -3.67 1.17 13.01
N VAL A 49 -3.46 0.85 11.73
CA VAL A 49 -3.16 -0.50 11.25
C VAL A 49 -1.99 -0.46 10.28
N ILE A 50 -1.33 -1.59 10.07
CA ILE A 50 -0.39 -1.75 8.97
C ILE A 50 -1.10 -2.51 7.86
N TYR A 51 -1.49 -1.82 6.79
CA TYR A 51 -2.02 -2.44 5.58
C TYR A 51 -0.90 -3.21 4.88
N VAL A 52 -1.14 -4.49 4.61
CA VAL A 52 -0.19 -5.36 3.90
C VAL A 52 -0.87 -6.03 2.72
N GLY A 53 -0.25 -5.95 1.55
CA GLY A 53 -0.83 -6.48 0.32
C GLY A 53 0.22 -6.69 -0.77
N LYS A 54 -0.21 -7.28 -1.89
CA LYS A 54 0.61 -7.42 -3.09
C LYS A 54 0.82 -6.06 -3.75
N HIS A 55 2.07 -5.78 -4.15
CA HIS A 55 2.37 -4.57 -4.90
C HIS A 55 1.72 -4.63 -6.30
N PRO A 56 0.77 -3.72 -6.62
CA PRO A 56 0.13 -3.70 -7.93
C PRO A 56 1.11 -3.27 -9.02
N ARG A 57 0.86 -3.71 -10.24
CA ARG A 57 1.60 -3.26 -11.44
C ARG A 57 1.16 -1.87 -11.84
N THR A 58 1.60 -0.86 -11.10
CA THR A 58 1.18 0.52 -11.30
C THR A 58 2.36 1.48 -11.41
N PHE A 59 2.21 2.51 -12.23
CA PHE A 59 3.19 3.56 -12.39
C PHE A 59 2.89 4.81 -11.56
N LEU A 60 1.60 5.07 -11.27
CA LEU A 60 1.14 6.39 -10.87
C LEU A 60 0.54 6.44 -9.46
N TYR A 61 0.80 5.47 -8.60
CA TYR A 61 0.22 5.39 -7.25
C TYR A 61 -1.33 5.48 -7.22
N LEU A 62 -1.99 5.31 -8.37
CA LEU A 62 -3.43 5.50 -8.50
C LEU A 62 -4.20 4.52 -7.60
N GLU A 63 -3.80 3.25 -7.60
CA GLU A 63 -4.39 2.22 -6.74
C GLU A 63 -4.19 2.55 -5.26
N THR A 64 -3.05 3.15 -4.90
CA THR A 64 -2.78 3.64 -3.54
C THR A 64 -3.71 4.80 -3.17
N VAL A 65 -3.93 5.75 -4.09
CA VAL A 65 -4.88 6.86 -3.87
C VAL A 65 -6.31 6.33 -3.75
N ILE A 66 -6.72 5.37 -4.61
CA ILE A 66 -8.03 4.71 -4.52
C ILE A 66 -8.14 3.92 -3.20
N LEU A 67 -7.09 3.22 -2.77
CA LEU A 67 -7.07 2.57 -1.46
C LEU A 67 -7.33 3.59 -0.34
N GLY A 68 -6.72 4.77 -0.41
CA GLY A 68 -7.00 5.87 0.52
C GLY A 68 -8.46 6.32 0.52
N LEU A 69 -9.10 6.38 -0.66
CA LEU A 69 -10.53 6.70 -0.76
C LEU A 69 -11.40 5.67 -0.03
N VAL A 70 -11.12 4.37 -0.23
CA VAL A 70 -11.93 3.30 0.34
C VAL A 70 -11.65 3.04 1.82
N THR A 71 -10.47 3.42 2.32
CA THR A 71 -10.07 3.12 3.70
C THR A 71 -10.28 4.26 4.68
N PHE A 72 -9.84 5.48 4.40
CA PHE A 72 -9.85 6.56 5.40
C PHE A 72 -10.44 7.90 4.92
N TRP A 73 -10.39 8.22 3.62
CA TRP A 73 -10.71 9.58 3.16
C TRP A 73 -12.14 10.01 3.49
N ASP A 74 -13.09 9.08 3.34
CA ASP A 74 -14.52 9.31 3.56
C ASP A 74 -15.07 8.64 4.83
N SER A 75 -14.23 7.89 5.56
CA SER A 75 -14.69 7.03 6.67
C SER A 75 -14.31 7.53 8.06
N GLY A 76 -13.46 8.56 8.15
CA GLY A 76 -12.94 9.03 9.45
C GLY A 76 -11.89 8.12 10.11
N ARG A 77 -11.51 7.03 9.46
CA ARG A 77 -10.45 6.14 9.96
C ARG A 77 -9.08 6.83 9.92
N PRO A 78 -8.08 6.33 10.68
CA PRO A 78 -6.71 6.83 10.62
C PRO A 78 -6.17 6.84 9.18
N PRO A 79 -5.56 7.94 8.72
CA PRO A 79 -4.93 7.99 7.41
C PRO A 79 -3.72 7.07 7.36
N PHE A 80 -3.35 6.60 6.20
CA PHE A 80 -2.12 5.82 6.05
C PHE A 80 -0.99 6.60 5.38
N ARG A 81 0.24 6.23 5.72
CA ARG A 81 1.48 6.67 5.09
C ARG A 81 2.06 5.53 4.27
N VAL A 82 2.53 5.84 3.08
CA VAL A 82 3.22 4.85 2.23
C VAL A 82 4.68 4.76 2.64
N LEU A 83 5.16 3.58 3.00
CA LEU A 83 6.58 3.34 3.26
C LEU A 83 7.31 3.16 1.93
N GLU A 84 8.23 4.05 1.63
CA GLU A 84 8.93 4.09 0.36
C GLU A 84 10.45 4.10 0.51
N LYS A 85 11.10 3.30 -0.31
CA LYS A 85 12.57 3.29 -0.42
C LYS A 85 13.05 4.57 -1.08
N SER A 86 13.73 5.44 -0.35
CA SER A 86 14.11 6.80 -0.76
C SER A 86 15.13 6.90 -1.92
N ASN A 87 15.66 5.79 -2.44
CA ASN A 87 16.82 5.77 -3.32
C ASN A 87 16.57 5.21 -4.74
N THR A 88 15.39 5.39 -5.28
CA THR A 88 15.09 5.01 -6.68
C THR A 88 15.19 6.21 -7.61
N SER A 89 15.94 6.07 -8.70
CA SER A 89 16.15 7.12 -9.73
C SER A 89 14.84 7.68 -10.32
N ILE A 90 13.78 6.90 -10.28
CA ILE A 90 12.41 7.24 -10.68
C ILE A 90 11.86 8.46 -9.91
N HIS A 91 12.27 8.64 -8.63
CA HIS A 91 11.81 9.78 -7.82
C HIS A 91 12.40 11.13 -8.20
N ARG A 92 13.39 11.15 -9.11
CA ARG A 92 13.99 12.38 -9.62
C ARG A 92 13.14 13.07 -10.68
N THR A 93 12.10 12.41 -11.20
CA THR A 93 11.19 13.07 -12.16
C THR A 93 10.25 14.04 -11.43
N PRO A 94 10.03 15.25 -11.96
CA PRO A 94 9.18 16.26 -11.29
C PRO A 94 7.78 15.75 -10.95
N LEU A 95 7.16 15.01 -11.86
CA LEU A 95 5.81 14.46 -11.68
C LEU A 95 5.75 13.44 -10.55
N LEU A 96 6.64 12.45 -10.54
CA LEU A 96 6.64 11.41 -9.49
C LEU A 96 7.06 11.97 -8.14
N GLY A 97 8.01 12.93 -8.12
CA GLY A 97 8.37 13.65 -6.91
C GLY A 97 7.19 14.44 -6.33
N TRP A 98 6.39 15.09 -7.19
CA TRP A 98 5.17 15.78 -6.79
C TRP A 98 4.12 14.81 -6.25
N MET A 99 3.86 13.68 -6.94
CA MET A 99 2.93 12.65 -6.49
C MET A 99 3.34 12.08 -5.13
N ARG A 100 4.62 11.71 -4.97
CA ARG A 100 5.15 11.19 -3.71
C ARG A 100 4.88 12.13 -2.52
N ARG A 101 5.12 13.42 -2.69
CA ARG A 101 4.82 14.41 -1.64
C ARG A 101 3.33 14.47 -1.31
N ASN A 102 2.47 14.33 -2.32
CA ASN A 102 1.01 14.42 -2.14
C ASN A 102 0.38 13.12 -1.59
N VAL A 103 1.01 11.95 -1.78
CA VAL A 103 0.55 10.71 -1.12
C VAL A 103 1.13 10.51 0.28
N ASN A 104 1.84 11.53 0.81
CA ASN A 104 2.43 11.50 2.15
C ASN A 104 3.36 10.29 2.38
N ALA A 105 4.18 9.95 1.39
CA ALA A 105 5.17 8.89 1.53
C ALA A 105 6.22 9.24 2.59
N VAL A 106 6.61 8.25 3.37
CA VAL A 106 7.68 8.34 4.37
C VAL A 106 8.83 7.39 4.03
N PRO A 107 10.06 7.68 4.48
CA PRO A 107 11.18 6.77 4.29
C PRO A 107 10.86 5.39 4.86
N ALA A 108 11.27 4.34 4.14
CA ALA A 108 11.11 2.96 4.61
C ALA A 108 12.20 2.61 5.66
N THR A 109 12.22 3.35 6.75
CA THR A 109 13.03 3.12 7.95
C THR A 109 12.13 2.72 9.10
N GLU A 110 12.67 1.98 10.06
CA GLU A 110 11.92 1.51 11.22
C GLU A 110 11.46 2.68 12.09
N ASP A 111 12.36 3.67 12.32
CA ASP A 111 12.06 4.85 13.13
C ASP A 111 10.93 5.69 12.53
N ALA A 112 10.96 5.95 11.21
CA ALA A 112 9.90 6.70 10.54
C ALA A 112 8.55 5.97 10.58
N ALA A 113 8.58 4.65 10.50
CA ALA A 113 7.37 3.82 10.59
C ALA A 113 6.77 3.84 12.00
N LEU A 114 7.60 3.66 13.04
CA LEU A 114 7.16 3.69 14.43
C LEU A 114 6.66 5.08 14.82
N ASP A 115 7.33 6.14 14.36
CA ASP A 115 6.89 7.52 14.60
C ASP A 115 5.49 7.79 14.00
N ALA A 116 5.23 7.37 12.77
CA ALA A 116 3.91 7.50 12.15
C ALA A 116 2.82 6.75 12.95
N LEU A 117 3.08 5.50 13.34
CA LEU A 117 2.15 4.70 14.13
C LEU A 117 1.88 5.32 15.52
N ALA A 118 2.90 5.86 16.18
CA ALA A 118 2.78 6.55 17.46
C ALA A 118 1.90 7.83 17.37
N HIS A 119 1.85 8.46 16.19
CA HIS A 119 0.98 9.60 15.92
C HIS A 119 -0.45 9.19 15.46
N GLY A 120 -0.80 7.91 15.57
CA GLY A 120 -2.11 7.40 15.17
C GLY A 120 -2.31 7.29 13.65
N GLU A 121 -1.24 7.36 12.86
CA GLU A 121 -1.29 7.18 11.42
C GLU A 121 -1.04 5.70 11.06
N SER A 122 -1.84 5.16 10.14
CA SER A 122 -1.64 3.80 9.61
C SER A 122 -0.45 3.76 8.64
N LEU A 123 0.02 2.57 8.31
CA LEU A 123 1.06 2.37 7.30
C LEU A 123 0.53 1.53 6.14
N LEU A 124 1.03 1.79 4.94
CA LEU A 124 0.85 0.94 3.78
C LEU A 124 2.19 0.34 3.38
N ILE A 125 2.27 -0.98 3.41
CA ILE A 125 3.49 -1.73 3.10
C ILE A 125 3.17 -2.80 2.06
N PHE A 126 4.02 -2.88 1.04
CA PHE A 126 4.05 -3.97 0.08
C PHE A 126 5.30 -4.82 0.35
N PRO A 127 5.20 -5.92 1.11
CA PRO A 127 6.39 -6.65 1.57
C PRO A 127 7.25 -7.21 0.44
N GLY A 128 6.66 -7.66 -0.66
CA GLY A 128 7.39 -8.14 -1.85
C GLY A 128 8.10 -7.02 -2.61
N GLY A 129 7.64 -5.77 -2.45
CA GLY A 129 8.21 -4.59 -3.11
C GLY A 129 8.20 -4.71 -4.63
N THR A 130 9.20 -4.11 -5.28
CA THR A 130 9.30 -4.07 -6.76
C THR A 130 9.42 -5.45 -7.43
N ARG A 131 9.76 -6.51 -6.69
CA ARG A 131 9.81 -7.87 -7.24
C ARG A 131 8.43 -8.39 -7.67
N GLU A 132 7.38 -7.97 -6.99
CA GLU A 132 6.01 -8.34 -7.32
C GLU A 132 5.49 -7.65 -8.59
N LEU A 133 6.07 -6.52 -8.97
CA LEU A 133 5.75 -5.86 -10.25
C LEU A 133 6.05 -6.75 -11.46
N TYR A 134 7.02 -7.65 -11.32
CA TYR A 134 7.51 -8.49 -12.43
C TYR A 134 7.18 -9.98 -12.25
N GLY A 135 6.52 -10.33 -11.16
CA GLY A 135 6.10 -11.68 -10.84
C GLY A 135 4.75 -12.07 -11.45
N PRO A 136 4.32 -13.33 -11.27
CA PRO A 136 2.97 -13.77 -11.61
C PRO A 136 1.90 -12.95 -10.85
N PRO A 137 0.71 -12.74 -11.48
CA PRO A 137 -0.34 -11.89 -10.89
C PRO A 137 -0.86 -12.40 -9.54
N ASP A 138 -0.93 -13.70 -9.37
CA ASP A 138 -1.56 -14.32 -8.19
C ASP A 138 -0.54 -14.86 -7.16
N GLU A 139 0.76 -14.52 -7.32
CA GLU A 139 1.83 -14.96 -6.45
C GLU A 139 2.33 -13.83 -5.57
N LEU A 140 2.46 -14.08 -4.26
CA LEU A 140 3.17 -13.22 -3.34
C LEU A 140 4.66 -13.57 -3.32
N ARG A 141 5.51 -12.57 -3.08
CA ARG A 141 6.97 -12.72 -3.00
C ARG A 141 7.49 -12.07 -1.74
N TRP A 142 7.01 -12.57 -0.60
CA TRP A 142 7.33 -12.02 0.72
C TRP A 142 8.46 -12.76 1.44
N GLU A 143 9.05 -13.77 0.82
CA GLU A 143 10.03 -14.68 1.44
C GLU A 143 11.03 -13.93 2.33
N ARG A 144 11.13 -14.31 3.57
CA ARG A 144 12.02 -13.72 4.59
C ARG A 144 11.82 -12.20 4.83
N ARG A 145 10.70 -11.62 4.39
CA ARG A 145 10.36 -10.22 4.61
C ARG A 145 9.52 -10.07 5.87
N THR A 146 10.18 -9.96 7.02
CA THR A 146 9.54 -9.91 8.34
C THR A 146 9.46 -8.50 8.93
N GLY A 147 10.01 -7.48 8.24
CA GLY A 147 10.09 -6.12 8.77
C GLY A 147 8.74 -5.52 9.17
N PHE A 148 7.70 -5.73 8.36
CA PHE A 148 6.35 -5.27 8.66
C PHE A 148 5.73 -5.96 9.88
N ALA A 149 6.01 -7.25 10.07
CA ALA A 149 5.54 -8.01 11.23
C ALA A 149 6.26 -7.56 12.51
N ARG A 150 7.59 -7.32 12.45
CA ARG A 150 8.33 -6.72 13.58
C ARG A 150 7.77 -5.35 13.96
N LEU A 151 7.47 -4.50 12.99
CA LEU A 151 6.86 -3.19 13.24
C LEU A 151 5.52 -3.34 13.95
N ALA A 152 4.65 -4.25 13.49
CA ALA A 152 3.35 -4.50 14.10
C ALA A 152 3.47 -4.99 15.54
N ILE A 153 4.38 -5.94 15.80
CA ILE A 153 4.66 -6.44 17.15
C ILE A 153 5.16 -5.31 18.06
N ARG A 154 6.16 -4.54 17.60
CA ARG A 154 6.74 -3.44 18.40
C ARG A 154 5.76 -2.32 18.71
N ALA A 155 4.92 -1.98 17.73
CA ALA A 155 3.93 -0.92 17.89
C ALA A 155 2.63 -1.37 18.55
N GLY A 156 2.40 -2.67 18.72
CA GLY A 156 1.15 -3.23 19.27
C GLY A 156 -0.06 -2.98 18.36
N VAL A 157 0.13 -2.88 17.02
CA VAL A 157 -0.92 -2.59 16.06
C VAL A 157 -1.22 -3.81 15.18
N PRO A 158 -2.47 -3.96 14.67
CA PRO A 158 -2.80 -5.07 13.80
C PRO A 158 -2.20 -4.92 12.40
N LEU A 159 -1.91 -6.05 11.76
CA LEU A 159 -1.76 -6.15 10.32
C LEU A 159 -3.15 -6.24 9.68
N GLN A 160 -3.40 -5.45 8.66
CA GLN A 160 -4.61 -5.47 7.86
C GLN A 160 -4.31 -6.04 6.47
N PRO A 161 -4.52 -7.35 6.24
CA PRO A 161 -4.35 -7.94 4.93
C PRO A 161 -5.33 -7.35 3.93
N PHE A 162 -4.88 -7.08 2.72
CA PHE A 162 -5.75 -6.67 1.62
C PHE A 162 -5.24 -7.16 0.27
N ALA A 163 -6.14 -7.24 -0.70
CA ALA A 163 -5.84 -7.55 -2.09
C ALA A 163 -6.56 -6.59 -3.04
N ILE A 164 -5.97 -6.35 -4.21
CA ILE A 164 -6.58 -5.57 -5.29
C ILE A 164 -6.72 -6.49 -6.50
N ALA A 165 -7.86 -7.15 -6.61
CA ALA A 165 -8.13 -8.00 -7.76
C ALA A 165 -8.36 -7.16 -9.02
N GLY A 166 -7.79 -7.60 -10.13
CA GLY A 166 -7.86 -6.93 -11.43
C GLY A 166 -6.71 -5.96 -11.71
N ALA A 167 -5.93 -5.54 -10.71
CA ALA A 167 -4.84 -4.58 -10.89
C ALA A 167 -3.81 -5.04 -11.94
N ASP A 168 -3.45 -6.30 -11.95
CA ASP A 168 -2.47 -6.85 -12.91
C ASP A 168 -2.95 -6.82 -14.37
N ARG A 169 -4.27 -6.74 -14.60
CA ARG A 169 -4.87 -6.65 -15.94
C ARG A 169 -4.91 -5.22 -16.51
N GLN A 170 -4.59 -4.22 -15.70
CA GLN A 170 -4.51 -2.83 -16.14
C GLN A 170 -3.34 -2.60 -17.10
N HIS A 171 -2.27 -3.37 -16.92
CA HIS A 171 -1.02 -3.30 -17.71
C HIS A 171 -0.62 -4.73 -18.11
N PRO A 172 -1.30 -5.34 -19.10
CA PRO A 172 -1.13 -6.76 -19.40
C PRO A 172 0.19 -7.10 -20.10
N TRP A 173 0.82 -6.13 -20.75
CA TRP A 173 2.03 -6.38 -21.54
C TRP A 173 3.27 -5.78 -20.88
N ARG A 174 4.35 -6.53 -20.91
CA ARG A 174 5.67 -6.10 -20.48
C ARG A 174 6.63 -6.04 -21.67
N VAL A 175 7.29 -4.91 -21.84
CA VAL A 175 8.40 -4.73 -22.79
C VAL A 175 9.65 -4.34 -22.01
N ALA A 176 10.83 -4.61 -22.59
CA ALA A 176 12.10 -4.31 -21.91
C ALA A 176 13.09 -3.62 -22.87
N PRO A 177 12.78 -2.42 -23.38
CA PRO A 177 13.69 -1.68 -24.23
C PRO A 177 14.95 -1.31 -23.43
N GLY A 178 16.13 -1.63 -23.99
CA GLY A 178 17.41 -1.36 -23.34
C GLY A 178 17.58 -2.03 -21.96
N GLY A 179 16.89 -3.16 -21.71
CA GLY A 179 16.96 -3.88 -20.43
C GLY A 179 16.08 -3.30 -19.32
N VAL A 180 15.40 -2.17 -19.55
CA VAL A 180 14.47 -1.56 -18.59
C VAL A 180 13.07 -2.10 -18.83
N SER A 181 12.52 -2.83 -17.84
CA SER A 181 11.16 -3.36 -17.93
C SER A 181 10.11 -2.26 -17.77
N VAL A 182 9.21 -2.17 -18.73
CA VAL A 182 8.08 -1.23 -18.74
C VAL A 182 6.79 -1.99 -18.98
N TRP A 183 5.74 -1.65 -18.23
CA TRP A 183 4.41 -2.19 -18.42
C TRP A 183 3.58 -1.33 -19.37
N LEU A 184 2.83 -1.95 -20.25
CA LEU A 184 1.98 -1.28 -21.25
C LEU A 184 0.51 -1.68 -21.10
N PRO A 185 -0.41 -0.78 -21.51
CA PRO A 185 -0.16 0.60 -21.93
C PRO A 185 0.25 1.50 -20.76
N PRO A 186 0.86 2.67 -20.99
CA PRO A 186 1.22 3.62 -19.92
C PRO A 186 0.00 4.13 -19.15
N VAL A 187 -1.14 4.26 -19.84
CA VAL A 187 -2.44 4.54 -19.21
C VAL A 187 -3.09 3.20 -18.87
N PRO A 188 -3.48 2.97 -17.59
CA PRO A 188 -4.07 1.71 -17.18
C PRO A 188 -5.38 1.42 -17.94
N LEU A 189 -5.60 0.17 -18.32
CA LEU A 189 -6.85 -0.24 -18.98
C LEU A 189 -8.07 -0.14 -18.03
N PRO A 190 -9.30 0.10 -18.56
CA PRO A 190 -10.51 0.27 -17.76
C PRO A 190 -11.05 -1.08 -17.24
N VAL A 191 -10.26 -1.78 -16.47
CA VAL A 191 -10.64 -3.04 -15.83
C VAL A 191 -11.34 -2.77 -14.51
N ARG A 192 -12.25 -3.67 -14.10
CA ARG A 192 -12.83 -3.60 -12.76
C ARG A 192 -11.79 -3.92 -11.71
N LEU A 193 -11.68 -3.04 -10.69
CA LEU A 193 -10.85 -3.28 -9.52
C LEU A 193 -11.73 -3.69 -8.34
N THR A 194 -11.32 -4.72 -7.62
CA THR A 194 -11.98 -5.12 -6.37
C THR A 194 -10.97 -5.08 -5.24
N TYR A 195 -11.23 -4.22 -4.26
CA TYR A 195 -10.47 -4.12 -3.03
C TYR A 195 -11.10 -5.05 -1.99
N ARG A 196 -10.37 -6.06 -1.56
CA ARG A 196 -10.78 -7.04 -0.54
C ARG A 196 -9.97 -6.85 0.72
N PHE A 197 -10.65 -6.84 1.87
CA PHE A 197 -9.99 -6.71 3.17
C PHE A 197 -10.21 -7.98 3.99
N GLY A 198 -9.11 -8.57 4.49
CA GLY A 198 -9.16 -9.71 5.39
C GLY A 198 -9.47 -9.29 6.83
N GLN A 199 -9.53 -10.27 7.73
CA GLN A 199 -9.60 -9.99 9.17
C GLN A 199 -8.30 -9.32 9.63
N PRO A 200 -8.36 -8.31 10.51
CA PRO A 200 -7.16 -7.74 11.12
C PRO A 200 -6.47 -8.79 11.97
N LEU A 201 -5.16 -8.90 11.84
CA LEU A 201 -4.35 -9.89 12.54
C LEU A 201 -3.55 -9.20 13.64
N MET A 202 -3.76 -9.61 14.89
CA MET A 202 -2.89 -9.26 16.00
C MET A 202 -1.83 -10.36 16.20
N PRO A 203 -0.61 -10.00 16.64
CA PRO A 203 0.35 -11.01 17.03
C PRO A 203 -0.17 -11.78 18.25
N SER A 204 0.02 -13.10 18.25
CA SER A 204 -0.28 -13.92 19.42
C SER A 204 0.81 -13.73 20.49
N PRO A 205 0.53 -13.99 21.79
CA PRO A 205 1.59 -14.04 22.80
C PRO A 205 2.73 -14.96 22.33
N ASP A 206 3.96 -14.51 22.47
CA ASP A 206 5.17 -15.26 22.10
C ASP A 206 5.30 -15.59 20.60
N GLU A 207 4.48 -15.01 19.72
CA GLU A 207 4.61 -15.18 18.28
C GLU A 207 5.80 -14.37 17.75
N ASP A 208 6.72 -15.06 17.10
CA ASP A 208 7.84 -14.41 16.43
C ASP A 208 7.40 -13.74 15.11
N ALA A 209 8.23 -12.83 14.63
CA ALA A 209 7.91 -12.06 13.44
C ALA A 209 7.84 -12.91 12.16
N GLU A 210 8.48 -14.07 12.11
CA GLU A 210 8.46 -14.97 10.95
C GLU A 210 7.11 -15.68 10.84
N ARG A 211 6.61 -16.22 11.94
CA ARG A 211 5.28 -16.85 12.01
C ARG A 211 4.18 -15.84 11.75
N PHE A 212 4.28 -14.65 12.36
CA PHE A 212 3.30 -13.58 12.14
C PHE A 212 3.29 -13.11 10.67
N ALA A 213 4.46 -12.96 10.05
CA ALA A 213 4.57 -12.62 8.63
C ALA A 213 3.96 -13.72 7.73
N ALA A 214 4.24 -14.99 8.00
CA ALA A 214 3.71 -16.12 7.25
C ALA A 214 2.16 -16.19 7.35
N ARG A 215 1.60 -15.90 8.51
CA ARG A 215 0.15 -15.83 8.72
C ARG A 215 -0.49 -14.70 7.92
N ALA A 216 0.14 -13.54 7.88
CA ALA A 216 -0.32 -12.40 7.08
C ALA A 216 -0.19 -12.68 5.57
N GLU A 217 0.89 -13.34 5.14
CA GLU A 217 1.09 -13.78 3.75
C GLU A 217 -0.01 -14.75 3.31
N SER A 218 -0.30 -15.77 4.13
CA SER A 218 -1.37 -16.73 3.89
C SER A 218 -2.73 -16.06 3.76
N ALA A 219 -3.08 -15.14 4.68
CA ALA A 219 -4.32 -14.39 4.63
C ALA A 219 -4.41 -13.53 3.35
N THR A 220 -3.33 -12.85 2.96
CA THR A 220 -3.30 -12.04 1.74
C THR A 220 -3.41 -12.90 0.48
N SER A 221 -2.77 -14.08 0.46
CA SER A 221 -2.87 -15.04 -0.65
C SER A 221 -4.29 -15.55 -0.84
N ALA A 222 -5.00 -15.87 0.25
CA ALA A 222 -6.42 -16.25 0.21
C ALA A 222 -7.29 -15.16 -0.43
N LEU A 223 -7.08 -13.89 -0.06
CA LEU A 223 -7.81 -12.76 -0.66
C LEU A 223 -7.53 -12.59 -2.16
N LEU A 224 -6.29 -12.83 -2.60
CA LEU A 224 -5.93 -12.80 -4.03
C LEU A 224 -6.66 -13.91 -4.80
N ALA A 225 -6.76 -15.09 -4.24
CA ALA A 225 -7.48 -16.23 -4.82
C ALA A 225 -9.01 -16.06 -4.81
N GLY A 226 -9.53 -15.02 -4.18
CA GLY A 226 -10.96 -14.77 -4.06
C GLY A 226 -11.61 -15.45 -2.85
N GLY A 227 -10.81 -15.96 -1.91
CA GLY A 227 -11.25 -16.45 -0.60
C GLY A 227 -11.56 -15.34 0.39
N ASP A 228 -12.23 -15.73 1.47
CA ASP A 228 -12.52 -14.87 2.64
C ASP A 228 -11.41 -14.93 3.69
#